data_8800cadfb97f64a8fa417fd6274fad95
#
_entry.id   8800cadfb97f64a8fa417fd6274fad95
#
_cell.length_a   1.000
_cell.length_b   1.000
_cell.length_c   1.000
_cell.angle_alpha   90.00
_cell.angle_beta   90.00
_cell.angle_gamma   90.00
#
_symmetry.space_group_name_H-M   'P 1'
#
loop_
_entity.id
_entity.type
_entity.pdbx_description
1 polymer ?
#
loop_
_entity_poly.entity_id
_entity_poly.type
_entity_poly.pdbx_seq_one_letter_code
_entity_poly.pdbx_strand_id
1 'polypeptide(L)'
;MTTNRWVIHNGKFAVSEGTNWNVVQGFMVVENDKIVHIGETLPEGDESLTKVDGKGLFFLPGLINTHGHAAMSLLRGHGDDLALQVWLQEKMWPMEAKMTSEDVYWGTSLSVLEMLKGGTTAFLDMYDHMDQVAKVVEQSGVRAALARGVIGLCSEEEQLRKLEESAAFARQWNGQADGKITTVISPHAPYTCPPDYIEKLVQVAHDLNLPLHTHMSETLREVEQNVADYGLRPVAHLEKLGFFSRPSLVAHAVHLNDEEIEILAKHDVAVSHNPGSNLKLASGVARVPDLLKAGVTVSLGTDGPASNNNLDMFEEMRLAALIHKGVSGDPTAVPAGEALLLGTSYGAKSIFLNDTGALQVGMKADFIALNIEQAHFYPHTDLISHTVYSASAKDVEHVWVDGKQVVKHGECLTMDEERILRESQLAFDSLLAR
;
A
#
# COMPACT_ATOMS: atom_id res chain seq x y z
N MET A 1 -8.82 6.27 -32.19
CA MET A 1 -9.29 6.58 -30.83
C MET A 1 -9.19 8.09 -30.66
N THR A 2 -10.24 8.77 -30.23
CA THR A 2 -10.16 10.19 -29.92
C THR A 2 -9.32 10.39 -28.67
N THR A 3 -8.27 11.20 -28.76
CA THR A 3 -7.39 11.53 -27.63
C THR A 3 -8.20 12.32 -26.60
N ASN A 4 -8.30 11.80 -25.38
CA ASN A 4 -8.93 12.52 -24.28
C ASN A 4 -7.87 13.41 -23.62
N ARG A 5 -7.93 14.75 -23.90
CA ARG A 5 -6.98 15.73 -23.38
C ARG A 5 -7.75 16.83 -22.64
N TRP A 6 -7.32 17.12 -21.41
CA TRP A 6 -7.96 18.10 -20.53
C TRP A 6 -6.97 18.75 -19.60
N VAL A 7 -7.35 19.82 -18.90
CA VAL A 7 -6.45 20.63 -18.11
C VAL A 7 -7.04 21.00 -16.76
N ILE A 8 -6.21 20.91 -15.71
CA ILE A 8 -6.45 21.57 -14.42
C ILE A 8 -5.79 22.94 -14.48
N HIS A 9 -6.54 24.00 -14.15
CA HIS A 9 -6.02 25.36 -14.03
C HIS A 9 -6.20 25.89 -12.60
N ASN A 10 -5.48 26.93 -12.22
CA ASN A 10 -5.47 27.52 -10.87
C ASN A 10 -5.04 26.55 -9.76
N GLY A 11 -4.48 25.39 -10.08
CA GLY A 11 -4.05 24.38 -9.12
C GLY A 11 -2.70 24.72 -8.47
N LYS A 12 -2.48 24.13 -7.29
CA LYS A 12 -1.15 24.04 -6.67
C LYS A 12 -0.73 22.57 -6.72
N PHE A 13 0.42 22.28 -7.33
CA PHE A 13 0.88 20.91 -7.60
C PHE A 13 2.16 20.62 -6.84
N ALA A 14 2.17 19.52 -6.06
CA ALA A 14 3.37 19.03 -5.37
C ALA A 14 4.25 18.24 -6.36
N VAL A 15 5.36 18.80 -6.74
CA VAL A 15 6.32 18.17 -7.65
C VAL A 15 7.60 17.85 -6.86
N SER A 16 8.04 16.59 -6.93
CA SER A 16 9.28 16.15 -6.27
C SER A 16 10.45 16.07 -7.24
N GLU A 17 11.63 16.52 -6.79
CA GLU A 17 12.93 16.32 -7.44
C GLU A 17 13.88 15.64 -6.45
N GLY A 18 14.06 14.33 -6.59
CA GLY A 18 14.72 13.51 -5.57
C GLY A 18 13.95 13.56 -4.25
N THR A 19 14.59 14.02 -3.19
CA THR A 19 13.98 14.21 -1.86
C THR A 19 13.36 15.58 -1.60
N ASN A 20 13.53 16.51 -2.53
CA ASN A 20 13.01 17.87 -2.40
C ASN A 20 11.63 17.99 -3.02
N TRP A 21 10.78 18.82 -2.41
CA TRP A 21 9.45 19.13 -2.90
C TRP A 21 9.35 20.60 -3.30
N ASN A 22 8.72 20.84 -4.46
CA ASN A 22 8.36 22.16 -4.95
C ASN A 22 6.84 22.23 -5.13
N VAL A 23 6.25 23.39 -4.86
CA VAL A 23 4.83 23.64 -5.14
C VAL A 23 4.74 24.53 -6.38
N VAL A 24 4.29 23.98 -7.49
CA VAL A 24 4.03 24.71 -8.75
C VAL A 24 2.57 25.18 -8.73
N GLN A 25 2.36 26.49 -8.90
CA GLN A 25 1.02 27.05 -9.08
C GLN A 25 0.77 27.33 -10.55
N GLY A 26 -0.31 26.75 -11.12
CA GLY A 26 -0.58 26.94 -12.54
C GLY A 26 -1.46 25.89 -13.15
N PHE A 27 -0.92 25.11 -14.08
CA PHE A 27 -1.64 24.19 -14.95
C PHE A 27 -1.04 22.80 -14.92
N MET A 28 -1.89 21.78 -14.97
CA MET A 28 -1.52 20.39 -15.29
C MET A 28 -2.39 19.89 -16.44
N VAL A 29 -1.77 19.42 -17.52
CA VAL A 29 -2.46 18.82 -18.67
C VAL A 29 -2.33 17.31 -18.60
N VAL A 30 -3.47 16.64 -18.72
CA VAL A 30 -3.57 15.20 -18.81
C VAL A 30 -4.00 14.82 -20.22
N GLU A 31 -3.34 13.83 -20.79
CA GLU A 31 -3.67 13.24 -22.08
C GLU A 31 -3.83 11.73 -21.93
N ASN A 32 -5.04 11.24 -22.14
CA ASN A 32 -5.45 9.86 -21.88
C ASN A 32 -5.20 9.48 -20.41
N ASP A 33 -4.19 8.65 -20.15
CA ASP A 33 -3.80 8.14 -18.85
C ASP A 33 -2.53 8.78 -18.27
N LYS A 34 -1.99 9.82 -18.95
CA LYS A 34 -0.68 10.40 -18.61
C LYS A 34 -0.71 11.90 -18.36
N ILE A 35 0.15 12.34 -17.48
CA ILE A 35 0.48 13.75 -17.31
C ILE A 35 1.42 14.16 -18.44
N VAL A 36 1.05 15.18 -19.23
CA VAL A 36 1.85 15.65 -20.36
C VAL A 36 2.42 17.05 -20.16
N HIS A 37 1.91 17.78 -19.16
CA HIS A 37 2.46 19.10 -18.78
C HIS A 37 2.14 19.40 -17.30
N ILE A 38 3.08 20.05 -16.63
CA ILE A 38 2.88 20.74 -15.33
C ILE A 38 3.71 22.02 -15.39
N GLY A 39 3.10 23.18 -15.14
CA GLY A 39 3.82 24.45 -15.17
C GLY A 39 2.95 25.66 -14.88
N GLU A 40 3.59 26.82 -14.77
CA GLU A 40 2.93 28.11 -14.49
C GLU A 40 2.13 28.65 -15.66
N THR A 41 2.45 28.21 -16.87
CA THR A 41 1.78 28.64 -18.13
C THR A 41 1.19 27.45 -18.86
N LEU A 42 0.02 27.66 -19.48
CA LEU A 42 -0.60 26.66 -20.34
C LEU A 42 0.17 26.56 -21.67
N PRO A 43 0.43 25.35 -22.19
CA PRO A 43 1.04 25.19 -23.52
C PRO A 43 0.18 25.85 -24.61
N GLU A 44 0.85 26.40 -25.62
CA GLU A 44 0.20 26.99 -26.78
C GLU A 44 -0.64 25.94 -27.52
N GLY A 45 -1.89 26.29 -27.85
CA GLY A 45 -2.84 25.38 -28.50
C GLY A 45 -3.78 24.62 -27.55
N ASP A 46 -3.54 24.68 -26.24
CA ASP A 46 -4.35 23.98 -25.22
C ASP A 46 -5.48 24.87 -24.61
N GLU A 47 -5.73 26.06 -25.16
CA GLU A 47 -6.71 27.03 -24.61
C GLU A 47 -8.15 26.54 -24.67
N SER A 48 -8.48 25.65 -25.63
CA SER A 48 -9.83 25.10 -25.87
C SER A 48 -10.11 23.78 -25.13
N LEU A 49 -9.16 23.27 -24.35
CA LEU A 49 -9.33 22.03 -23.60
C LEU A 49 -10.46 22.14 -22.55
N THR A 50 -11.07 20.99 -22.23
CA THR A 50 -11.96 20.88 -21.07
C THR A 50 -11.18 21.21 -19.82
N LYS A 51 -11.72 22.14 -19.00
CA LYS A 51 -11.05 22.71 -17.83
C LYS A 51 -11.65 22.18 -16.52
N VAL A 52 -10.77 21.83 -15.58
CA VAL A 52 -11.09 21.59 -14.18
C VAL A 52 -10.51 22.73 -13.36
N ASP A 53 -11.31 23.41 -12.54
CA ASP A 53 -10.83 24.50 -11.69
C ASP A 53 -10.20 23.90 -10.41
N GLY A 54 -8.90 24.15 -10.25
CA GLY A 54 -8.12 23.72 -9.10
C GLY A 54 -7.99 24.80 -8.00
N LYS A 55 -8.79 25.85 -8.06
CA LYS A 55 -8.76 26.91 -7.04
C LYS A 55 -9.12 26.34 -5.65
N GLY A 56 -8.27 26.62 -4.65
CA GLY A 56 -8.45 26.11 -3.28
C GLY A 56 -8.05 24.64 -3.12
N LEU A 57 -7.50 24.02 -4.18
CA LEU A 57 -7.05 22.64 -4.17
C LEU A 57 -5.52 22.52 -4.23
N PHE A 58 -5.00 21.53 -3.48
CA PHE A 58 -3.60 21.13 -3.54
C PHE A 58 -3.51 19.71 -4.09
N PHE A 59 -2.82 19.55 -5.21
CA PHE A 59 -2.68 18.30 -5.93
C PHE A 59 -1.39 17.59 -5.52
N LEU A 60 -1.54 16.32 -5.19
CA LEU A 60 -0.48 15.40 -4.78
C LEU A 60 -0.49 14.16 -5.69
N PRO A 61 0.63 13.43 -5.83
CA PRO A 61 0.57 12.07 -6.33
C PRO A 61 -0.45 11.27 -5.53
N GLY A 62 -1.11 10.31 -6.15
CA GLY A 62 -1.95 9.35 -5.44
C GLY A 62 -1.15 8.62 -4.36
N LEU A 63 -1.76 8.39 -3.20
CA LEU A 63 -1.14 7.67 -2.10
C LEU A 63 -1.08 6.18 -2.42
N ILE A 64 -0.03 5.52 -1.94
CA ILE A 64 0.25 4.11 -2.23
C ILE A 64 0.41 3.34 -0.93
N ASN A 65 -0.50 2.40 -0.70
CA ASN A 65 -0.51 1.52 0.45
C ASN A 65 0.22 0.21 0.11
N THR A 66 1.42 0.02 0.64
CA THR A 66 2.32 -1.05 0.19
C THR A 66 2.17 -2.38 0.89
N HIS A 67 1.27 -2.48 1.86
CA HIS A 67 0.94 -3.73 2.55
C HIS A 67 -0.44 -3.67 3.17
N GLY A 68 -1.27 -4.66 2.88
CA GLY A 68 -2.60 -4.78 3.45
C GLY A 68 -3.24 -6.15 3.26
N HIS A 69 -4.39 -6.31 3.93
CA HIS A 69 -5.28 -7.47 3.90
C HIS A 69 -6.72 -6.94 3.79
N ALA A 70 -7.09 -6.48 2.59
CA ALA A 70 -8.28 -5.66 2.36
C ALA A 70 -9.59 -6.33 2.86
N ALA A 71 -9.74 -7.64 2.67
CA ALA A 71 -10.93 -8.37 3.11
C ALA A 71 -11.13 -8.35 4.63
N MET A 72 -10.07 -8.10 5.42
CA MET A 72 -10.14 -8.00 6.88
C MET A 72 -10.91 -6.77 7.39
N SER A 73 -11.41 -5.90 6.52
CA SER A 73 -12.33 -4.84 6.93
C SER A 73 -13.60 -5.38 7.60
N LEU A 74 -14.03 -6.60 7.27
CA LEU A 74 -15.11 -7.28 7.98
C LEU A 74 -14.75 -7.62 9.44
N LEU A 75 -13.46 -7.73 9.76
CA LEU A 75 -12.95 -8.06 11.09
C LEU A 75 -12.44 -6.85 11.87
N ARG A 76 -12.69 -5.65 11.38
CA ARG A 76 -12.31 -4.38 12.01
C ARG A 76 -12.89 -4.29 13.43
N GLY A 77 -12.03 -4.07 14.42
CA GLY A 77 -12.43 -4.03 15.83
C GLY A 77 -12.72 -5.40 16.47
N HIS A 78 -12.53 -6.51 15.72
CA HIS A 78 -12.70 -7.85 16.26
C HIS A 78 -11.40 -8.37 16.88
N GLY A 79 -11.19 -8.14 18.17
CA GLY A 79 -10.01 -8.61 18.91
C GLY A 79 -8.95 -7.53 19.13
N ASP A 80 -9.35 -6.31 19.41
CA ASP A 80 -8.45 -5.23 19.80
C ASP A 80 -7.72 -5.53 21.13
N ASP A 81 -6.60 -4.83 21.37
CA ASP A 81 -5.81 -4.88 22.59
C ASP A 81 -5.21 -6.27 22.92
N LEU A 82 -4.79 -7.01 21.90
CA LEU A 82 -4.15 -8.32 22.01
C LEU A 82 -2.75 -8.32 21.39
N ALA A 83 -1.84 -9.13 21.95
CA ALA A 83 -0.56 -9.39 21.29
C ALA A 83 -0.74 -10.22 20.02
N LEU A 84 0.10 -10.00 18.99
CA LEU A 84 -0.01 -10.58 17.64
C LEU A 84 -0.35 -12.08 17.63
N GLN A 85 0.37 -12.92 18.40
CA GLN A 85 0.15 -14.37 18.37
C GLN A 85 -1.21 -14.79 18.93
N VAL A 86 -1.67 -14.13 19.99
CA VAL A 86 -3.00 -14.35 20.58
C VAL A 86 -4.08 -13.85 19.62
N TRP A 87 -3.87 -12.66 19.05
CA TRP A 87 -4.74 -12.05 18.06
C TRP A 87 -4.95 -12.96 16.83
N LEU A 88 -3.84 -13.49 16.25
CA LEU A 88 -3.91 -14.41 15.12
C LEU A 88 -4.64 -15.72 15.48
N GLN A 89 -4.21 -16.41 16.55
CA GLN A 89 -4.64 -17.77 16.85
C GLN A 89 -6.05 -17.83 17.43
N GLU A 90 -6.44 -16.85 18.26
CA GLU A 90 -7.72 -16.89 18.98
C GLU A 90 -8.81 -16.05 18.31
N LYS A 91 -8.46 -15.07 17.46
CA LYS A 91 -9.42 -14.17 16.83
C LYS A 91 -9.44 -14.25 15.32
N MET A 92 -8.30 -14.05 14.64
CA MET A 92 -8.29 -13.91 13.19
C MET A 92 -8.44 -15.25 12.46
N TRP A 93 -7.54 -16.20 12.66
CA TRP A 93 -7.60 -17.48 11.95
C TRP A 93 -8.91 -18.24 12.14
N PRO A 94 -9.53 -18.31 13.33
CA PRO A 94 -10.85 -18.94 13.48
C PRO A 94 -11.97 -18.26 12.70
N MET A 95 -11.90 -16.93 12.52
CA MET A 95 -12.87 -16.18 11.72
C MET A 95 -12.58 -16.31 10.23
N GLU A 96 -11.31 -16.18 9.82
CA GLU A 96 -10.89 -16.31 8.43
C GLU A 96 -11.19 -17.70 7.86
N ALA A 97 -11.05 -18.77 8.67
CA ALA A 97 -11.40 -20.12 8.27
C ALA A 97 -12.90 -20.32 7.92
N LYS A 98 -13.76 -19.39 8.33
CA LYS A 98 -15.19 -19.38 8.01
C LYS A 98 -15.54 -18.45 6.85
N MET A 99 -14.61 -17.58 6.44
CA MET A 99 -14.85 -16.63 5.35
C MET A 99 -15.05 -17.34 4.02
N THR A 100 -16.05 -16.90 3.30
CA THR A 100 -16.35 -17.34 1.92
C THR A 100 -15.78 -16.35 0.92
N SER A 101 -15.79 -16.72 -0.36
CA SER A 101 -15.44 -15.82 -1.45
C SER A 101 -16.32 -14.56 -1.50
N GLU A 102 -17.59 -14.66 -1.09
CA GLU A 102 -18.49 -13.51 -1.02
C GLU A 102 -18.11 -12.56 0.13
N ASP A 103 -17.73 -13.09 1.29
CA ASP A 103 -17.23 -12.28 2.41
C ASP A 103 -15.97 -11.51 1.98
N VAL A 104 -15.03 -12.15 1.28
CA VAL A 104 -13.82 -11.51 0.75
C VAL A 104 -14.17 -10.41 -0.25
N TYR A 105 -15.15 -10.62 -1.13
CA TYR A 105 -15.62 -9.60 -2.06
C TYR A 105 -16.14 -8.34 -1.34
N TRP A 106 -17.02 -8.51 -0.36
CA TRP A 106 -17.62 -7.38 0.35
C TRP A 106 -16.63 -6.69 1.30
N GLY A 107 -15.78 -7.45 1.99
CA GLY A 107 -14.71 -6.86 2.81
C GLY A 107 -13.73 -6.06 1.96
N THR A 108 -13.30 -6.61 0.83
CA THR A 108 -12.42 -5.88 -0.10
C THR A 108 -13.12 -4.64 -0.67
N SER A 109 -14.40 -4.75 -1.03
CA SER A 109 -15.17 -3.60 -1.53
C SER A 109 -15.22 -2.46 -0.53
N LEU A 110 -15.41 -2.77 0.76
CA LEU A 110 -15.39 -1.80 1.85
C LEU A 110 -14.02 -1.12 2.01
N SER A 111 -12.94 -1.92 1.99
CA SER A 111 -11.58 -1.39 2.06
C SER A 111 -11.21 -0.51 0.87
N VAL A 112 -11.52 -0.95 -0.35
CA VAL A 112 -11.21 -0.18 -1.57
C VAL A 112 -12.00 1.12 -1.61
N LEU A 113 -13.26 1.11 -1.19
CA LEU A 113 -14.06 2.34 -1.04
C LEU A 113 -13.40 3.33 -0.07
N GLU A 114 -12.97 2.86 1.12
CA GLU A 114 -12.29 3.68 2.12
C GLU A 114 -10.95 4.22 1.59
N MET A 115 -10.14 3.36 0.98
CA MET A 115 -8.86 3.72 0.37
C MET A 115 -9.01 4.77 -0.72
N LEU A 116 -9.92 4.59 -1.68
CA LEU A 116 -10.16 5.57 -2.75
C LEU A 116 -10.62 6.91 -2.19
N LYS A 117 -11.58 6.93 -1.26
CA LYS A 117 -12.04 8.16 -0.61
C LYS A 117 -10.95 8.82 0.23
N GLY A 118 -10.01 8.04 0.76
CA GLY A 118 -8.82 8.50 1.48
C GLY A 118 -7.63 8.87 0.60
N GLY A 119 -7.77 8.80 -0.74
CA GLY A 119 -6.71 9.21 -1.67
C GLY A 119 -5.68 8.13 -2.03
N THR A 120 -5.87 6.89 -1.60
CA THR A 120 -5.05 5.76 -2.04
C THR A 120 -5.45 5.35 -3.46
N THR A 121 -4.52 5.46 -4.39
CA THR A 121 -4.71 5.13 -5.81
C THR A 121 -4.13 3.78 -6.21
N ALA A 122 -3.20 3.26 -5.40
CA ALA A 122 -2.62 1.93 -5.58
C ALA A 122 -2.36 1.27 -4.22
N PHE A 123 -2.49 -0.07 -4.17
CA PHE A 123 -2.19 -0.84 -2.96
C PHE A 123 -1.61 -2.21 -3.27
N LEU A 124 -0.90 -2.81 -2.30
CA LEU A 124 -0.56 -4.21 -2.32
C LEU A 124 -1.47 -4.96 -1.34
N ASP A 125 -2.05 -6.06 -1.81
CA ASP A 125 -2.90 -6.93 -1.00
C ASP A 125 -2.45 -8.38 -1.05
N MET A 126 -2.39 -9.01 0.11
CA MET A 126 -2.07 -10.42 0.28
C MET A 126 -3.17 -11.10 1.08
N TYR A 127 -3.94 -11.97 0.43
CA TYR A 127 -5.05 -12.67 1.10
C TYR A 127 -5.38 -14.02 0.45
N ASP A 128 -6.51 -14.61 0.84
CA ASP A 128 -7.14 -15.75 0.17
C ASP A 128 -8.27 -15.28 -0.77
N HIS A 129 -8.82 -16.17 -1.60
CA HIS A 129 -9.90 -15.87 -2.56
C HIS A 129 -9.62 -14.64 -3.45
N MET A 130 -8.36 -14.45 -3.86
CA MET A 130 -7.86 -13.25 -4.53
C MET A 130 -8.54 -12.93 -5.86
N ASP A 131 -9.23 -13.89 -6.50
CA ASP A 131 -10.09 -13.61 -7.65
C ASP A 131 -11.21 -12.59 -7.32
N GLN A 132 -11.70 -12.58 -6.08
CA GLN A 132 -12.71 -11.62 -5.65
C GLN A 132 -12.09 -10.24 -5.43
N VAL A 133 -10.89 -10.18 -4.86
CA VAL A 133 -10.12 -8.94 -4.73
C VAL A 133 -9.85 -8.34 -6.11
N ALA A 134 -9.36 -9.14 -7.06
CA ALA A 134 -9.08 -8.71 -8.41
C ALA A 134 -10.33 -8.15 -9.14
N LYS A 135 -11.51 -8.76 -8.95
CA LYS A 135 -12.78 -8.24 -9.48
C LYS A 135 -13.13 -6.87 -8.89
N VAL A 136 -12.93 -6.66 -7.59
CA VAL A 136 -13.18 -5.36 -6.96
C VAL A 136 -12.22 -4.31 -7.52
N VAL A 137 -10.94 -4.65 -7.70
CA VAL A 137 -9.94 -3.77 -8.33
C VAL A 137 -10.36 -3.37 -9.74
N GLU A 138 -10.77 -4.34 -10.57
CA GLU A 138 -11.24 -4.09 -11.94
C GLU A 138 -12.46 -3.16 -11.96
N GLN A 139 -13.44 -3.40 -11.07
CA GLN A 139 -14.69 -2.61 -11.00
C GLN A 139 -14.47 -1.21 -10.47
N SER A 140 -13.65 -1.05 -9.44
CA SER A 140 -13.39 0.23 -8.79
C SER A 140 -12.48 1.16 -9.59
N GLY A 141 -11.62 0.57 -10.44
CA GLY A 141 -10.61 1.30 -11.21
C GLY A 141 -9.35 1.65 -10.40
N VAL A 142 -9.24 1.25 -9.14
CA VAL A 142 -8.00 1.37 -8.34
C VAL A 142 -6.89 0.51 -8.94
N ARG A 143 -5.64 0.83 -8.67
CA ARG A 143 -4.49 0.00 -9.07
C ARG A 143 -4.08 -0.93 -7.92
N ALA A 144 -3.65 -2.17 -8.23
CA ALA A 144 -3.22 -3.08 -7.18
C ALA A 144 -2.11 -4.05 -7.63
N ALA A 145 -1.19 -4.34 -6.68
CA ALA A 145 -0.30 -5.50 -6.73
C ALA A 145 -0.90 -6.60 -5.84
N LEU A 146 -1.30 -7.72 -6.42
CA LEU A 146 -2.10 -8.74 -5.73
C LEU A 146 -1.32 -10.03 -5.51
N ALA A 147 -1.43 -10.60 -4.33
CA ALA A 147 -0.82 -11.87 -3.96
C ALA A 147 -1.84 -12.87 -3.40
N ARG A 148 -1.92 -14.07 -3.99
CA ARG A 148 -2.48 -15.22 -3.29
C ARG A 148 -1.47 -15.63 -2.20
N GLY A 149 -1.66 -15.10 -0.98
CA GLY A 149 -0.82 -15.39 0.18
C GLY A 149 -0.95 -16.86 0.60
N VAL A 150 0.17 -17.51 0.95
CA VAL A 150 0.15 -18.93 1.31
C VAL A 150 0.80 -19.19 2.66
N ILE A 151 0.12 -20.01 3.47
CA ILE A 151 0.62 -20.58 4.72
C ILE A 151 0.95 -22.05 4.47
N GLY A 152 2.20 -22.45 4.79
CA GLY A 152 2.71 -23.79 4.56
C GLY A 152 2.63 -24.74 5.77
N LEU A 153 1.98 -24.35 6.88
CA LEU A 153 1.75 -25.20 8.05
C LEU A 153 0.59 -26.17 7.79
N CYS A 154 0.75 -27.03 6.81
CA CYS A 154 -0.25 -28.02 6.37
C CYS A 154 0.45 -29.22 5.72
N SER A 155 -0.29 -30.20 5.22
CA SER A 155 0.27 -31.35 4.51
C SER A 155 0.98 -30.95 3.23
N GLU A 156 1.92 -31.77 2.76
CA GLU A 156 2.64 -31.53 1.50
C GLU A 156 1.69 -31.44 0.29
N GLU A 157 0.64 -32.25 0.26
CA GLU A 157 -0.42 -32.20 -0.77
C GLU A 157 -1.10 -30.84 -0.78
N GLU A 158 -1.45 -30.33 0.39
CA GLU A 158 -2.08 -29.01 0.55
C GLU A 158 -1.11 -27.87 0.20
N GLN A 159 0.16 -27.99 0.54
CA GLN A 159 1.22 -27.04 0.12
C GLN A 159 1.32 -26.95 -1.41
N LEU A 160 1.33 -28.12 -2.09
CA LEU A 160 1.39 -28.16 -3.56
C LEU A 160 0.14 -27.56 -4.20
N ARG A 161 -1.05 -27.81 -3.62
CA ARG A 161 -2.30 -27.19 -4.08
C ARG A 161 -2.25 -25.68 -3.96
N LYS A 162 -1.85 -25.14 -2.81
CA LYS A 162 -1.72 -23.69 -2.59
C LYS A 162 -0.65 -23.03 -3.47
N LEU A 163 0.45 -23.74 -3.73
CA LEU A 163 1.49 -23.30 -4.65
C LEU A 163 0.92 -23.12 -6.07
N GLU A 164 0.18 -24.10 -6.57
CA GLU A 164 -0.44 -24.01 -7.89
C GLU A 164 -1.54 -22.95 -7.94
N GLU A 165 -2.35 -22.80 -6.89
CA GLU A 165 -3.31 -21.69 -6.78
C GLU A 165 -2.65 -20.32 -6.89
N SER A 166 -1.51 -20.12 -6.20
CA SER A 166 -0.74 -18.88 -6.29
C SER A 166 -0.20 -18.63 -7.69
N ALA A 167 0.36 -19.67 -8.33
CA ALA A 167 0.86 -19.58 -9.69
C ALA A 167 -0.25 -19.35 -10.72
N ALA A 168 -1.39 -20.04 -10.57
CA ALA A 168 -2.56 -19.90 -11.46
C ALA A 168 -3.18 -18.51 -11.35
N PHE A 169 -3.38 -18.00 -10.14
CA PHE A 169 -3.83 -16.64 -9.89
C PHE A 169 -2.93 -15.61 -10.57
N ALA A 170 -1.62 -15.74 -10.38
CA ALA A 170 -0.65 -14.84 -10.97
C ALA A 170 -0.71 -14.85 -12.51
N ARG A 171 -0.78 -16.03 -13.14
CA ARG A 171 -0.92 -16.13 -14.61
C ARG A 171 -2.23 -15.53 -15.14
N GLN A 172 -3.31 -15.66 -14.38
CA GLN A 172 -4.63 -15.19 -14.78
C GLN A 172 -4.74 -13.67 -14.71
N TRP A 173 -4.25 -13.07 -13.64
CA TRP A 173 -4.56 -11.67 -13.32
C TRP A 173 -3.42 -10.69 -13.60
N ASN A 174 -2.18 -11.15 -13.78
CA ASN A 174 -1.08 -10.23 -14.07
C ASN A 174 -1.30 -9.48 -15.39
N GLY A 175 -1.32 -8.14 -15.32
CA GLY A 175 -1.56 -7.26 -16.46
C GLY A 175 -3.04 -7.04 -16.82
N GLN A 176 -3.99 -7.59 -16.06
CA GLN A 176 -5.42 -7.38 -16.29
C GLN A 176 -5.90 -5.99 -15.86
N ALA A 177 -7.18 -5.68 -16.10
CA ALA A 177 -7.81 -4.39 -15.79
C ALA A 177 -7.07 -3.20 -16.43
N ASP A 178 -6.76 -3.28 -17.73
CA ASP A 178 -5.98 -2.27 -18.48
C ASP A 178 -4.57 -2.05 -17.85
N GLY A 179 -3.94 -3.10 -17.31
CA GLY A 179 -2.63 -3.05 -16.68
C GLY A 179 -2.63 -2.52 -15.23
N LYS A 180 -3.81 -2.30 -14.64
CA LYS A 180 -3.91 -1.85 -13.24
C LYS A 180 -3.65 -2.95 -12.22
N ILE A 181 -3.82 -4.23 -12.60
CA ILE A 181 -3.49 -5.37 -11.76
C ILE A 181 -2.11 -5.90 -12.13
N THR A 182 -1.20 -5.89 -11.17
CA THR A 182 0.04 -6.67 -11.20
C THR A 182 -0.03 -7.77 -10.13
N THR A 183 0.85 -8.77 -10.21
CA THR A 183 0.84 -9.87 -9.24
C THR A 183 2.21 -10.09 -8.64
N VAL A 184 2.22 -10.58 -7.39
CA VAL A 184 3.42 -10.96 -6.66
C VAL A 184 3.24 -12.36 -6.06
N ILE A 185 4.32 -13.09 -5.82
CA ILE A 185 4.29 -14.38 -5.13
C ILE A 185 4.59 -14.13 -3.64
N SER A 186 3.74 -14.68 -2.74
CA SER A 186 3.84 -14.33 -1.34
C SER A 186 3.69 -15.52 -0.40
N PRO A 187 4.80 -16.12 0.09
CA PRO A 187 4.77 -16.85 1.35
C PRO A 187 4.36 -15.90 2.49
N HIS A 188 3.49 -16.33 3.37
CA HIS A 188 2.97 -15.50 4.45
C HIS A 188 4.09 -14.94 5.34
N ALA A 189 4.90 -15.82 5.92
CA ALA A 189 6.03 -15.44 6.78
C ALA A 189 7.00 -16.62 6.94
N PRO A 190 8.27 -16.38 7.33
CA PRO A 190 9.24 -17.46 7.61
C PRO A 190 8.77 -18.47 8.67
N TYR A 191 8.02 -18.01 9.68
CA TYR A 191 7.51 -18.88 10.74
C TYR A 191 6.23 -19.67 10.38
N THR A 192 5.60 -19.37 9.25
CA THR A 192 4.41 -20.08 8.76
C THR A 192 4.66 -20.87 7.46
N CYS A 193 5.84 -20.73 6.88
CA CYS A 193 6.23 -21.42 5.65
C CYS A 193 7.56 -22.15 5.87
N PRO A 194 7.60 -23.50 5.78
CA PRO A 194 8.84 -24.26 5.86
C PRO A 194 9.85 -23.84 4.77
N PRO A 195 11.16 -24.01 5.00
CA PRO A 195 12.21 -23.57 4.08
C PRO A 195 12.07 -24.10 2.65
N ASP A 196 11.81 -25.39 2.50
CA ASP A 196 11.62 -26.05 1.20
C ASP A 196 10.36 -25.55 0.46
N TYR A 197 9.35 -25.10 1.20
CA TYR A 197 8.16 -24.48 0.62
C TYR A 197 8.43 -23.05 0.15
N ILE A 198 9.22 -22.27 0.90
CA ILE A 198 9.69 -20.95 0.47
C ILE A 198 10.53 -21.08 -0.81
N GLU A 199 11.46 -22.03 -0.88
CA GLU A 199 12.28 -22.27 -2.08
C GLU A 199 11.42 -22.61 -3.32
N LYS A 200 10.36 -23.41 -3.16
CA LYS A 200 9.40 -23.69 -4.24
C LYS A 200 8.67 -22.43 -4.72
N LEU A 201 8.26 -21.55 -3.78
CA LEU A 201 7.62 -20.27 -4.13
C LEU A 201 8.58 -19.30 -4.81
N VAL A 202 9.84 -19.25 -4.37
CA VAL A 202 10.91 -18.50 -5.06
C VAL A 202 11.08 -19.00 -6.49
N GLN A 203 11.06 -20.33 -6.69
CA GLN A 203 11.15 -20.91 -8.04
C GLN A 203 9.95 -20.51 -8.91
N VAL A 204 8.72 -20.52 -8.37
CA VAL A 204 7.53 -20.02 -9.10
C VAL A 204 7.68 -18.55 -9.49
N ALA A 205 8.21 -17.72 -8.59
CA ALA A 205 8.46 -16.30 -8.88
C ALA A 205 9.50 -16.12 -10.01
N HIS A 206 10.53 -16.97 -10.05
CA HIS A 206 11.50 -17.00 -11.15
C HIS A 206 10.84 -17.42 -12.47
N ASP A 207 10.09 -18.51 -12.48
CA ASP A 207 9.45 -19.07 -13.69
C ASP A 207 8.44 -18.09 -14.30
N LEU A 208 7.74 -17.32 -13.46
CA LEU A 208 6.75 -16.33 -13.89
C LEU A 208 7.33 -14.91 -14.06
N ASN A 209 8.62 -14.72 -13.75
CA ASN A 209 9.29 -13.41 -13.74
C ASN A 209 8.57 -12.38 -12.85
N LEU A 210 8.11 -12.80 -11.67
CA LEU A 210 7.36 -11.98 -10.71
C LEU A 210 8.22 -11.59 -9.50
N PRO A 211 7.86 -10.50 -8.80
CA PRO A 211 8.45 -10.15 -7.53
C PRO A 211 7.91 -11.02 -6.38
N LEU A 212 8.54 -10.87 -5.22
CA LEU A 212 8.21 -11.57 -3.99
C LEU A 212 7.77 -10.62 -2.89
N HIS A 213 6.85 -11.09 -2.03
CA HIS A 213 6.41 -10.38 -0.84
C HIS A 213 6.29 -11.33 0.35
N THR A 214 6.56 -10.86 1.59
CA THR A 214 6.36 -11.62 2.83
C THR A 214 6.35 -10.70 4.07
N HIS A 215 5.75 -11.16 5.18
CA HIS A 215 6.00 -10.57 6.50
C HIS A 215 7.37 -11.02 7.00
N MET A 216 8.09 -10.13 7.68
CA MET A 216 9.43 -10.43 8.14
C MET A 216 9.82 -9.62 9.38
N SER A 217 10.32 -10.33 10.40
CA SER A 217 10.89 -9.73 11.63
C SER A 217 9.94 -8.75 12.31
N GLU A 218 8.64 -9.05 12.31
CA GLU A 218 7.61 -8.20 12.91
C GLU A 218 7.72 -8.18 14.43
N THR A 219 7.88 -9.36 15.06
CA THR A 219 8.02 -9.48 16.50
C THR A 219 9.37 -10.09 16.90
N LEU A 220 9.84 -9.75 18.10
CA LEU A 220 11.06 -10.37 18.65
C LEU A 220 10.90 -11.90 18.79
N ARG A 221 9.69 -12.37 19.13
CA ARG A 221 9.38 -13.79 19.21
C ARG A 221 9.59 -14.52 17.87
N GLU A 222 9.19 -13.92 16.76
CA GLU A 222 9.46 -14.47 15.41
C GLU A 222 10.96 -14.63 15.18
N VAL A 223 11.74 -13.60 15.51
CA VAL A 223 13.20 -13.62 15.34
C VAL A 223 13.83 -14.72 16.19
N GLU A 224 13.47 -14.81 17.47
CA GLU A 224 13.99 -15.82 18.41
C GLU A 224 13.60 -17.24 17.95
N GLN A 225 12.37 -17.43 17.51
CA GLN A 225 11.88 -18.71 16.99
C GLN A 225 12.66 -19.13 15.73
N ASN A 226 12.84 -18.20 14.77
CA ASN A 226 13.59 -18.49 13.55
C ASN A 226 15.06 -18.88 13.84
N VAL A 227 15.68 -18.23 14.83
CA VAL A 227 17.04 -18.60 15.28
C VAL A 227 17.04 -19.99 15.94
N ALA A 228 16.04 -20.31 16.76
CA ALA A 228 15.94 -21.62 17.40
C ALA A 228 15.74 -22.75 16.38
N ASP A 229 14.91 -22.52 15.36
CA ASP A 229 14.55 -23.55 14.39
C ASP A 229 15.62 -23.74 13.31
N TYR A 230 16.25 -22.65 12.86
CA TYR A 230 17.11 -22.65 11.66
C TYR A 230 18.55 -22.15 11.90
N GLY A 231 18.85 -21.66 13.11
CA GLY A 231 20.16 -21.09 13.46
C GLY A 231 20.45 -19.73 12.81
N LEU A 232 19.46 -19.10 12.18
CA LEU A 232 19.57 -17.84 11.43
C LEU A 232 18.45 -16.90 11.83
N ARG A 233 18.73 -15.59 11.81
CA ARG A 233 17.69 -14.56 11.90
C ARG A 233 16.89 -14.48 10.57
N PRO A 234 15.66 -13.95 10.56
CA PRO A 234 14.77 -14.05 9.39
C PRO A 234 15.36 -13.52 8.09
N VAL A 235 16.07 -12.39 8.11
CA VAL A 235 16.67 -11.81 6.88
C VAL A 235 17.74 -12.73 6.30
N ALA A 236 18.69 -13.20 7.12
CA ALA A 236 19.74 -14.11 6.70
C ALA A 236 19.17 -15.48 6.26
N HIS A 237 18.07 -15.91 6.88
CA HIS A 237 17.37 -17.13 6.49
C HIS A 237 16.75 -16.97 5.09
N LEU A 238 16.01 -15.89 4.83
CA LEU A 238 15.42 -15.60 3.53
C LEU A 238 16.48 -15.39 2.44
N GLU A 239 17.62 -14.72 2.75
CA GLU A 239 18.76 -14.61 1.82
C GLU A 239 19.27 -16.00 1.43
N LYS A 240 19.47 -16.89 2.41
CA LYS A 240 19.94 -18.27 2.19
C LYS A 240 18.99 -19.08 1.32
N LEU A 241 17.67 -18.88 1.46
CA LEU A 241 16.64 -19.54 0.65
C LEU A 241 16.47 -18.91 -0.75
N GLY A 242 17.27 -17.89 -1.09
CA GLY A 242 17.23 -17.23 -2.39
C GLY A 242 16.05 -16.26 -2.56
N PHE A 243 15.35 -15.90 -1.48
CA PHE A 243 14.18 -15.02 -1.56
C PHE A 243 14.53 -13.67 -2.20
N PHE A 244 15.69 -13.11 -1.88
CA PHE A 244 16.15 -11.82 -2.41
C PHE A 244 16.83 -11.91 -3.79
N SER A 245 16.75 -13.05 -4.48
CA SER A 245 17.20 -13.20 -5.86
C SER A 245 16.23 -12.57 -6.88
N ARG A 246 15.03 -12.20 -6.43
CA ARG A 246 14.02 -11.48 -7.20
C ARG A 246 13.74 -10.13 -6.54
N PRO A 247 13.20 -9.13 -7.27
CA PRO A 247 12.68 -7.92 -6.64
C PRO A 247 11.74 -8.30 -5.49
N SER A 248 11.97 -7.76 -4.31
CA SER A 248 11.28 -8.20 -3.09
C SER A 248 10.84 -7.03 -2.22
N LEU A 249 9.65 -7.17 -1.65
CA LEU A 249 9.11 -6.29 -0.62
C LEU A 249 8.87 -7.12 0.65
N VAL A 250 9.35 -6.63 1.79
CA VAL A 250 9.08 -7.25 3.09
C VAL A 250 8.27 -6.29 3.97
N ALA A 251 7.26 -6.82 4.65
CA ALA A 251 6.42 -6.04 5.57
C ALA A 251 7.01 -6.05 6.98
N HIS A 252 6.79 -4.95 7.71
CA HIS A 252 7.16 -4.68 9.09
C HIS A 252 8.63 -4.42 9.34
N ALA A 253 9.52 -5.42 9.23
CA ALA A 253 10.97 -5.30 9.44
C ALA A 253 11.34 -4.54 10.74
N VAL A 254 10.61 -4.84 11.85
CA VAL A 254 10.73 -4.12 13.13
C VAL A 254 12.03 -4.47 13.85
N HIS A 255 12.33 -5.77 13.97
CA HIS A 255 13.44 -6.27 14.79
C HIS A 255 14.66 -6.63 13.94
N LEU A 256 15.29 -5.64 13.33
CA LEU A 256 16.51 -5.79 12.52
C LEU A 256 17.78 -5.43 13.33
N ASN A 257 18.88 -6.12 13.05
CA ASN A 257 20.23 -5.68 13.42
C ASN A 257 20.92 -5.00 12.22
N ASP A 258 22.16 -4.50 12.43
CA ASP A 258 22.90 -3.76 11.40
C ASP A 258 23.24 -4.65 10.20
N GLU A 259 23.65 -5.90 10.44
CA GLU A 259 23.99 -6.87 9.39
C GLU A 259 22.77 -7.16 8.49
N GLU A 260 21.57 -7.26 9.07
CA GLU A 260 20.33 -7.48 8.33
C GLU A 260 19.96 -6.27 7.45
N ILE A 261 20.18 -5.04 7.94
CA ILE A 261 20.01 -3.81 7.16
C ILE A 261 20.96 -3.79 5.96
N GLU A 262 22.22 -4.20 6.16
CA GLU A 262 23.21 -4.32 5.08
C GLU A 262 22.79 -5.35 4.01
N ILE A 263 22.22 -6.50 4.42
CA ILE A 263 21.70 -7.51 3.49
C ILE A 263 20.55 -6.93 2.66
N LEU A 264 19.58 -6.25 3.30
CA LEU A 264 18.46 -5.64 2.59
C LEU A 264 18.93 -4.58 1.58
N ALA A 265 19.88 -3.74 1.96
CA ALA A 265 20.47 -2.73 1.07
C ALA A 265 21.22 -3.36 -0.11
N LYS A 266 22.04 -4.40 0.14
CA LYS A 266 22.80 -5.15 -0.88
C LYS A 266 21.90 -5.74 -1.97
N HIS A 267 20.72 -6.21 -1.60
CA HIS A 267 19.77 -6.85 -2.51
C HIS A 267 18.66 -5.94 -3.05
N ASP A 268 18.73 -4.62 -2.78
CA ASP A 268 17.68 -3.62 -3.15
C ASP A 268 16.27 -4.08 -2.70
N VAL A 269 16.18 -4.68 -1.50
CA VAL A 269 14.91 -5.13 -0.93
C VAL A 269 14.15 -3.92 -0.41
N ALA A 270 12.88 -3.79 -0.79
CA ALA A 270 12.00 -2.77 -0.25
C ALA A 270 11.39 -3.20 1.10
N VAL A 271 11.10 -2.22 1.97
CA VAL A 271 10.45 -2.44 3.26
C VAL A 271 9.13 -1.65 3.31
N SER A 272 8.03 -2.32 3.61
CA SER A 272 6.76 -1.69 4.00
C SER A 272 6.77 -1.47 5.51
N HIS A 273 6.88 -0.23 5.94
CA HIS A 273 6.71 0.18 7.33
C HIS A 273 5.23 0.38 7.62
N ASN A 274 4.72 -0.29 8.66
CA ASN A 274 3.31 -0.31 9.02
C ASN A 274 3.15 0.25 10.46
N PRO A 275 3.38 1.55 10.69
CA PRO A 275 3.51 2.09 12.04
C PRO A 275 2.24 1.93 12.87
N GLY A 276 1.04 2.11 12.28
CA GLY A 276 -0.23 1.95 12.96
C GLY A 276 -0.40 0.53 13.53
N SER A 277 -0.24 -0.49 12.69
CA SER A 277 -0.33 -1.89 13.10
C SER A 277 0.77 -2.30 14.10
N ASN A 278 2.03 -1.94 13.83
CA ASN A 278 3.15 -2.25 14.71
C ASN A 278 2.97 -1.70 16.14
N LEU A 279 2.41 -0.50 16.26
CA LEU A 279 2.12 0.12 17.55
C LEU A 279 0.92 -0.52 18.24
N LYS A 280 -0.16 -0.77 17.51
CA LYS A 280 -1.38 -1.36 18.05
C LYS A 280 -1.15 -2.77 18.59
N LEU A 281 -0.39 -3.60 17.86
CA LEU A 281 -0.04 -4.95 18.26
C LEU A 281 1.17 -5.03 19.21
N ALA A 282 1.74 -3.88 19.58
CA ALA A 282 2.95 -3.77 20.40
C ALA A 282 4.14 -4.56 19.82
N SER A 283 4.21 -4.68 18.48
CA SER A 283 5.33 -5.34 17.79
C SER A 283 6.63 -4.54 17.94
N GLY A 284 6.55 -3.20 18.03
CA GLY A 284 7.69 -2.31 18.25
C GLY A 284 7.79 -1.20 17.21
N VAL A 285 8.95 -0.56 17.14
CA VAL A 285 9.26 0.53 16.21
C VAL A 285 10.38 0.11 15.27
N ALA A 286 10.12 0.05 13.97
CA ALA A 286 11.12 -0.30 12.97
C ALA A 286 12.23 0.76 12.87
N ARG A 287 13.43 0.37 12.47
CA ARG A 287 14.62 1.23 12.35
C ARG A 287 14.64 2.01 11.04
N VAL A 288 13.53 2.72 10.72
CA VAL A 288 13.35 3.42 9.43
C VAL A 288 14.48 4.42 9.13
N PRO A 289 14.97 5.28 10.07
CA PRO A 289 16.08 6.16 9.78
C PRO A 289 17.37 5.42 9.37
N ASP A 290 17.65 4.26 10.00
CA ASP A 290 18.84 3.46 9.66
C ASP A 290 18.68 2.78 8.28
N LEU A 291 17.49 2.27 7.98
CA LEU A 291 17.15 1.69 6.66
C LEU A 291 17.34 2.72 5.55
N LEU A 292 16.76 3.92 5.70
CA LEU A 292 16.90 5.02 4.72
C LEU A 292 18.36 5.44 4.55
N LYS A 293 19.11 5.56 5.66
CA LYS A 293 20.54 5.90 5.63
C LYS A 293 21.37 4.84 4.92
N ALA A 294 21.00 3.57 5.01
CA ALA A 294 21.64 2.46 4.29
C ALA A 294 21.24 2.38 2.80
N GLY A 295 20.30 3.22 2.34
CA GLY A 295 19.81 3.24 0.97
C GLY A 295 18.70 2.23 0.68
N VAL A 296 18.13 1.60 1.71
CA VAL A 296 16.96 0.71 1.58
C VAL A 296 15.74 1.54 1.20
N THR A 297 14.99 1.11 0.21
CA THR A 297 13.69 1.73 -0.13
C THR A 297 12.68 1.38 0.95
N VAL A 298 12.21 2.40 1.70
CA VAL A 298 11.15 2.25 2.68
C VAL A 298 9.88 2.89 2.16
N SER A 299 8.75 2.25 2.38
CA SER A 299 7.42 2.73 2.04
C SER A 299 6.45 2.55 3.21
N LEU A 300 5.21 2.97 3.05
CA LEU A 300 4.20 2.86 4.09
C LEU A 300 3.08 1.89 3.69
N GLY A 301 2.63 1.10 4.63
CA GLY A 301 1.43 0.28 4.53
C GLY A 301 0.56 0.44 5.76
N THR A 302 -0.74 0.27 5.60
CA THR A 302 -1.68 0.28 6.74
C THR A 302 -1.75 -1.06 7.44
N ASP A 303 -1.28 -2.15 6.79
CA ASP A 303 -1.63 -3.51 7.16
C ASP A 303 -3.15 -3.76 7.06
N GLY A 304 -3.66 -4.85 7.64
CA GLY A 304 -5.09 -5.15 7.62
C GLY A 304 -5.92 -4.24 8.54
N PRO A 305 -7.19 -3.92 8.17
CA PRO A 305 -8.08 -3.13 9.03
C PRO A 305 -8.42 -3.79 10.38
N ALA A 306 -8.11 -5.06 10.57
CA ALA A 306 -8.24 -5.72 11.85
C ALA A 306 -7.06 -5.43 12.80
N SER A 307 -5.85 -5.18 12.27
CA SER A 307 -4.65 -4.85 13.05
C SER A 307 -4.38 -3.35 13.19
N ASN A 308 -5.01 -2.51 12.35
CA ASN A 308 -4.85 -1.05 12.35
C ASN A 308 -6.16 -0.30 12.69
N ASN A 309 -7.30 -0.78 12.28
CA ASN A 309 -8.65 -0.23 12.34
C ASN A 309 -9.00 0.82 11.27
N ASN A 310 -8.06 1.48 10.61
CA ASN A 310 -8.33 2.36 9.48
C ASN A 310 -7.36 2.10 8.32
N LEU A 311 -7.63 2.73 7.17
CA LEU A 311 -6.81 2.67 5.96
C LEU A 311 -6.36 4.08 5.55
N ASP A 312 -6.11 4.96 6.53
CA ASP A 312 -5.73 6.36 6.34
C ASP A 312 -4.22 6.50 6.17
N MET A 313 -3.74 6.64 4.93
CA MET A 313 -2.33 6.84 4.62
C MET A 313 -1.76 8.17 5.15
N PHE A 314 -2.60 9.18 5.42
CA PHE A 314 -2.13 10.41 6.09
C PHE A 314 -1.77 10.13 7.55
N GLU A 315 -2.52 9.25 8.22
CA GLU A 315 -2.18 8.81 9.57
C GLU A 315 -0.85 8.05 9.58
N GLU A 316 -0.65 7.10 8.66
CA GLU A 316 0.61 6.35 8.54
C GLU A 316 1.80 7.28 8.27
N MET A 317 1.68 8.25 7.36
CA MET A 317 2.72 9.27 7.11
C MET A 317 3.03 10.07 8.37
N ARG A 318 2.00 10.51 9.11
CA ARG A 318 2.16 11.27 10.35
C ARG A 318 2.82 10.45 11.45
N LEU A 319 2.38 9.20 11.65
CA LEU A 319 3.00 8.28 12.60
C LEU A 319 4.48 8.06 12.28
N ALA A 320 4.82 7.77 11.01
CA ALA A 320 6.20 7.62 10.58
C ALA A 320 7.04 8.88 10.86
N ALA A 321 6.51 10.07 10.53
CA ALA A 321 7.22 11.32 10.79
C ALA A 321 7.40 11.62 12.28
N LEU A 322 6.48 11.25 13.16
CA LEU A 322 6.53 11.60 14.58
C LEU A 322 7.27 10.58 15.44
N ILE A 323 7.01 9.27 15.22
CA ILE A 323 7.54 8.23 16.11
C ILE A 323 9.06 8.16 16.07
N HIS A 324 9.65 8.28 14.87
CA HIS A 324 11.11 8.20 14.71
C HIS A 324 11.82 9.38 15.35
N LYS A 325 11.23 10.60 15.35
CA LYS A 325 11.73 11.75 16.11
C LYS A 325 11.71 11.50 17.61
N GLY A 326 10.59 10.95 18.10
CA GLY A 326 10.42 10.68 19.53
C GLY A 326 11.37 9.60 20.05
N VAL A 327 11.60 8.54 19.28
CA VAL A 327 12.47 7.41 19.66
C VAL A 327 13.94 7.76 19.54
N SER A 328 14.36 8.46 18.48
CA SER A 328 15.77 8.85 18.25
C SER A 328 16.20 10.09 19.04
N GLY A 329 15.25 10.94 19.48
CA GLY A 329 15.55 12.26 20.03
C GLY A 329 16.05 13.26 18.98
N ASP A 330 15.99 12.91 17.69
CA ASP A 330 16.38 13.77 16.57
C ASP A 330 15.13 14.34 15.86
N PRO A 331 14.88 15.64 15.95
CA PRO A 331 13.72 16.26 15.30
C PRO A 331 13.78 16.25 13.76
N THR A 332 14.93 15.87 13.19
CA THR A 332 15.14 15.80 11.74
C THR A 332 14.92 14.38 11.17
N ALA A 333 14.75 13.36 12.02
CA ALA A 333 14.46 12.00 11.60
C ALA A 333 13.12 11.95 10.84
N VAL A 334 13.10 11.39 9.63
CA VAL A 334 11.92 11.28 8.75
C VAL A 334 11.14 12.61 8.67
N PRO A 335 11.69 13.65 8.01
CA PRO A 335 11.00 14.93 7.85
C PRO A 335 9.75 14.78 6.97
N ALA A 336 8.85 15.78 7.00
CA ALA A 336 7.57 15.72 6.28
C ALA A 336 7.72 15.36 4.79
N GLY A 337 8.67 15.98 4.09
CA GLY A 337 8.92 15.69 2.68
C GLY A 337 9.31 14.22 2.43
N GLU A 338 10.09 13.61 3.33
CA GLU A 338 10.47 12.21 3.25
C GLU A 338 9.27 11.30 3.57
N ALA A 339 8.49 11.61 4.63
CA ALA A 339 7.27 10.85 4.96
C ALA A 339 6.26 10.84 3.78
N LEU A 340 6.15 11.96 3.04
CA LEU A 340 5.32 12.02 1.83
C LEU A 340 5.89 11.13 0.70
N LEU A 341 7.23 11.06 0.53
CA LEU A 341 7.84 10.12 -0.43
C LEU A 341 7.57 8.66 -0.06
N LEU A 342 7.61 8.30 1.24
CA LEU A 342 7.28 6.94 1.70
C LEU A 342 5.86 6.54 1.29
N GLY A 343 4.90 7.47 1.33
CA GLY A 343 3.50 7.26 0.95
C GLY A 343 3.20 7.43 -0.55
N THR A 344 4.18 7.81 -1.37
CA THR A 344 3.99 8.11 -2.80
C THR A 344 5.04 7.41 -3.67
N SER A 345 6.12 8.07 -4.09
CA SER A 345 7.08 7.54 -5.06
C SER A 345 7.87 6.32 -4.53
N TYR A 346 8.22 6.30 -3.25
CA TYR A 346 8.85 5.11 -2.66
C TYR A 346 7.84 3.97 -2.52
N GLY A 347 6.57 4.30 -2.23
CA GLY A 347 5.47 3.34 -2.29
C GLY A 347 5.33 2.69 -3.67
N ALA A 348 5.34 3.50 -4.75
CA ALA A 348 5.28 2.99 -6.11
C ALA A 348 6.45 2.04 -6.43
N LYS A 349 7.68 2.46 -6.11
CA LYS A 349 8.87 1.63 -6.29
C LYS A 349 8.76 0.32 -5.51
N SER A 350 8.25 0.36 -4.27
CA SER A 350 8.15 -0.82 -3.39
C SER A 350 7.17 -1.88 -3.88
N ILE A 351 6.10 -1.48 -4.57
CA ILE A 351 5.13 -2.41 -5.18
C ILE A 351 5.35 -2.58 -6.69
N PHE A 352 6.58 -2.24 -7.15
CA PHE A 352 7.08 -2.50 -8.50
C PHE A 352 6.35 -1.74 -9.61
N LEU A 353 5.75 -0.57 -9.30
CA LEU A 353 5.15 0.35 -10.24
C LEU A 353 6.17 1.44 -10.63
N ASN A 354 6.52 1.53 -11.90
CA ASN A 354 7.57 2.44 -12.36
C ASN A 354 7.05 3.74 -12.97
N ASP A 355 5.74 3.87 -13.16
CA ASP A 355 5.12 4.96 -13.90
C ASP A 355 4.03 5.71 -13.09
N THR A 356 3.98 5.51 -11.78
CA THR A 356 3.09 6.19 -10.84
C THR A 356 3.85 6.79 -9.64
N GLY A 357 3.14 7.44 -8.71
CA GLY A 357 3.70 7.93 -7.44
C GLY A 357 4.38 9.29 -7.52
N ALA A 358 4.34 9.97 -8.65
CA ALA A 358 4.88 11.33 -8.81
C ALA A 358 4.02 12.16 -9.77
N LEU A 359 3.88 13.46 -9.50
CA LEU A 359 3.36 14.42 -10.46
C LEU A 359 4.52 14.85 -11.38
N GLN A 360 4.70 14.09 -12.47
CA GLN A 360 5.77 14.32 -13.43
C GLN A 360 5.30 14.03 -14.85
N VAL A 361 5.80 14.79 -15.82
CA VAL A 361 5.52 14.55 -17.24
C VAL A 361 5.94 13.14 -17.65
N GLY A 362 5.04 12.42 -18.31
CA GLY A 362 5.22 11.04 -18.74
C GLY A 362 4.69 9.97 -17.76
N MET A 363 4.49 10.33 -16.48
CA MET A 363 3.88 9.45 -15.48
C MET A 363 2.39 9.29 -15.71
N LYS A 364 1.82 8.22 -15.17
CA LYS A 364 0.38 7.98 -15.09
C LYS A 364 -0.31 9.13 -14.34
N ALA A 365 -1.49 9.49 -14.79
CA ALA A 365 -2.31 10.49 -14.13
C ALA A 365 -3.09 9.86 -12.96
N ASP A 366 -2.34 9.37 -11.97
CA ASP A 366 -2.80 8.85 -10.69
C ASP A 366 -2.49 9.92 -9.62
N PHE A 367 -3.49 10.70 -9.22
CA PHE A 367 -3.29 11.82 -8.32
C PHE A 367 -4.56 12.17 -7.53
N ILE A 368 -4.35 12.93 -6.45
CA ILE A 368 -5.41 13.39 -5.56
C ILE A 368 -5.41 14.91 -5.45
N ALA A 369 -6.54 15.46 -5.04
CA ALA A 369 -6.68 16.88 -4.70
C ALA A 369 -7.21 17.02 -3.27
N LEU A 370 -6.46 17.72 -2.41
CA LEU A 370 -6.87 18.10 -1.08
C LEU A 370 -7.58 19.45 -1.11
N ASN A 371 -8.68 19.56 -0.37
CA ASN A 371 -9.31 20.84 -0.11
C ASN A 371 -8.55 21.59 0.99
N ILE A 372 -7.75 22.59 0.59
CA ILE A 372 -6.91 23.36 1.51
C ILE A 372 -7.60 24.61 2.08
N GLU A 373 -8.85 24.85 1.77
CA GLU A 373 -9.65 25.93 2.32
C GLU A 373 -10.29 25.58 3.70
N GLN A 374 -9.69 24.63 4.42
CA GLN A 374 -10.06 24.21 5.76
C GLN A 374 -9.19 24.90 6.81
N ALA A 375 -9.73 25.14 8.01
CA ALA A 375 -9.04 25.89 9.06
C ALA A 375 -7.65 25.36 9.44
N HIS A 376 -7.48 24.04 9.42
CA HIS A 376 -6.22 23.39 9.81
C HIS A 376 -5.10 23.48 8.75
N PHE A 377 -5.40 23.99 7.54
CA PHE A 377 -4.39 24.34 6.55
C PHE A 377 -3.93 25.78 6.64
N TYR A 378 -4.62 26.65 7.39
CA TYR A 378 -4.23 28.06 7.54
C TYR A 378 -3.28 28.30 8.70
N PRO A 379 -2.28 29.23 8.54
CA PRO A 379 -1.93 29.86 7.28
C PRO A 379 -1.20 28.91 6.32
N HIS A 380 -1.28 29.13 5.02
CA HIS A 380 -0.63 28.30 3.97
C HIS A 380 0.88 28.56 3.94
N THR A 381 1.61 28.19 4.99
CA THR A 381 3.06 28.41 5.10
C THR A 381 3.88 27.37 4.33
N ASP A 382 3.55 26.08 4.53
CA ASP A 382 4.20 24.93 3.89
C ASP A 382 3.17 23.81 3.69
N LEU A 383 2.67 23.67 2.47
CA LEU A 383 1.63 22.68 2.16
C LEU A 383 2.13 21.24 2.22
N ILE A 384 3.43 20.99 2.03
CA ILE A 384 4.01 19.64 2.23
C ILE A 384 3.98 19.27 3.71
N SER A 385 4.40 20.19 4.57
CA SER A 385 4.32 20.01 6.02
C SER A 385 2.87 19.81 6.48
N HIS A 386 1.94 20.64 5.98
CA HIS A 386 0.51 20.51 6.31
C HIS A 386 -0.08 19.18 5.85
N THR A 387 0.33 18.65 4.69
CA THR A 387 -0.10 17.34 4.21
C THR A 387 0.24 16.24 5.20
N VAL A 388 1.42 16.27 5.81
CA VAL A 388 1.85 15.22 6.74
C VAL A 388 1.33 15.45 8.16
N TYR A 389 1.40 16.69 8.67
CA TYR A 389 1.12 16.96 10.08
C TYR A 389 -0.31 17.42 10.37
N SER A 390 -1.07 17.89 9.37
CA SER A 390 -2.39 18.47 9.57
C SER A 390 -3.50 17.77 8.80
N ALA A 391 -3.24 17.30 7.57
CA ALA A 391 -4.26 16.69 6.71
C ALA A 391 -4.73 15.32 7.22
N SER A 392 -5.85 14.87 6.74
CA SER A 392 -6.46 13.55 6.97
C SER A 392 -7.15 13.06 5.69
N ALA A 393 -7.54 11.80 5.65
CA ALA A 393 -8.31 11.22 4.54
C ALA A 393 -9.58 12.04 4.19
N LYS A 394 -10.17 12.76 5.17
CA LYS A 394 -11.38 13.59 4.97
C LYS A 394 -11.14 14.84 4.14
N ASP A 395 -9.90 15.26 3.98
CA ASP A 395 -9.52 16.45 3.19
C ASP A 395 -9.38 16.14 1.70
N VAL A 396 -9.46 14.86 1.31
CA VAL A 396 -9.43 14.42 -0.08
C VAL A 396 -10.76 14.76 -0.76
N GLU A 397 -10.70 15.73 -1.67
CA GLU A 397 -11.86 16.22 -2.41
C GLU A 397 -12.06 15.42 -3.71
N HIS A 398 -10.96 15.08 -4.40
CA HIS A 398 -10.99 14.41 -5.69
C HIS A 398 -9.85 13.40 -5.82
N VAL A 399 -10.11 12.31 -6.58
CA VAL A 399 -9.11 11.27 -6.91
C VAL A 399 -9.22 10.90 -8.38
N TRP A 400 -8.07 10.77 -9.04
CA TRP A 400 -7.96 10.25 -10.40
C TRP A 400 -7.01 9.06 -10.45
N VAL A 401 -7.38 8.06 -11.26
CA VAL A 401 -6.55 6.90 -11.61
C VAL A 401 -6.57 6.75 -13.13
N ASP A 402 -5.41 6.62 -13.76
CA ASP A 402 -5.25 6.62 -15.23
C ASP A 402 -5.97 7.81 -15.89
N GLY A 403 -5.94 9.00 -15.26
CA GLY A 403 -6.61 10.20 -15.77
C GLY A 403 -8.14 10.18 -15.72
N LYS A 404 -8.74 9.13 -15.14
CA LYS A 404 -10.18 9.01 -14.91
C LYS A 404 -10.51 9.40 -13.49
N GLN A 405 -11.46 10.29 -13.30
CA GLN A 405 -11.90 10.68 -11.97
C GLN A 405 -12.73 9.56 -11.34
N VAL A 406 -12.24 9.03 -10.20
CA VAL A 406 -12.88 7.93 -9.44
C VAL A 406 -13.55 8.42 -8.16
N VAL A 407 -13.09 9.58 -7.62
CA VAL A 407 -13.75 10.27 -6.49
C VAL A 407 -13.93 11.74 -6.86
N LYS A 408 -15.11 12.27 -6.58
CA LYS A 408 -15.46 13.68 -6.82
C LYS A 408 -16.25 14.24 -5.64
N HIS A 409 -15.76 15.34 -5.05
CA HIS A 409 -16.35 15.95 -3.84
C HIS A 409 -16.56 14.93 -2.71
N GLY A 410 -15.58 14.03 -2.50
CA GLY A 410 -15.63 12.97 -1.51
C GLY A 410 -16.60 11.81 -1.82
N GLU A 411 -17.29 11.83 -2.97
CA GLU A 411 -18.19 10.76 -3.42
C GLU A 411 -17.45 9.83 -4.39
N CYS A 412 -17.51 8.52 -4.17
CA CYS A 412 -16.96 7.52 -5.08
C CYS A 412 -17.86 7.38 -6.31
N LEU A 413 -17.29 7.53 -7.51
CA LEU A 413 -18.03 7.48 -8.78
C LEU A 413 -18.11 6.08 -9.38
N THR A 414 -17.27 5.15 -8.92
CA THR A 414 -17.10 3.82 -9.52
C THR A 414 -17.68 2.70 -8.67
N MET A 415 -18.12 2.99 -7.45
CA MET A 415 -18.63 2.02 -6.50
C MET A 415 -19.93 2.51 -5.86
N ASP A 416 -20.86 1.60 -5.58
CA ASP A 416 -22.13 1.87 -4.89
C ASP A 416 -21.90 1.82 -3.36
N GLU A 417 -21.63 2.97 -2.76
CA GLU A 417 -21.32 3.13 -1.34
C GLU A 417 -22.43 2.58 -0.42
N GLU A 418 -23.71 2.92 -0.69
CA GLU A 418 -24.83 2.45 0.14
C GLU A 418 -24.93 0.91 0.14
N ARG A 419 -24.79 0.32 -1.04
CA ARG A 419 -24.81 -1.12 -1.18
C ARG A 419 -23.62 -1.78 -0.46
N ILE A 420 -22.41 -1.24 -0.62
CA ILE A 420 -21.20 -1.79 0.02
C ILE A 420 -21.35 -1.77 1.53
N LEU A 421 -21.78 -0.67 2.13
CA LEU A 421 -21.96 -0.57 3.58
C LEU A 421 -22.98 -1.58 4.09
N ARG A 422 -24.10 -1.72 3.38
CA ARG A 422 -25.16 -2.67 3.76
C ARG A 422 -24.69 -4.13 3.62
N GLU A 423 -24.13 -4.50 2.47
CA GLU A 423 -23.74 -5.90 2.21
C GLU A 423 -22.55 -6.32 3.08
N SER A 424 -21.60 -5.41 3.37
CA SER A 424 -20.50 -5.69 4.30
C SER A 424 -21.00 -5.97 5.71
N GLN A 425 -22.00 -5.23 6.19
CA GLN A 425 -22.61 -5.50 7.49
C GLN A 425 -23.32 -6.87 7.49
N LEU A 426 -24.09 -7.20 6.45
CA LEU A 426 -24.74 -8.50 6.31
C LEU A 426 -23.75 -9.65 6.22
N ALA A 427 -22.64 -9.47 5.51
CA ALA A 427 -21.57 -10.47 5.43
C ALA A 427 -20.94 -10.71 6.81
N PHE A 428 -20.65 -9.66 7.57
CA PHE A 428 -20.15 -9.78 8.94
C PHE A 428 -21.13 -10.49 9.87
N ASP A 429 -22.41 -10.12 9.85
CA ASP A 429 -23.45 -10.76 10.68
C ASP A 429 -23.60 -12.26 10.34
N SER A 430 -23.53 -12.60 9.06
CA SER A 430 -23.52 -13.98 8.58
C SER A 430 -22.26 -14.74 9.02
N LEU A 431 -21.09 -14.10 8.94
CA LEU A 431 -19.80 -14.67 9.36
C LEU A 431 -19.79 -15.00 10.86
N LEU A 432 -20.37 -14.15 11.69
CA LEU A 432 -20.53 -14.40 13.13
C LEU A 432 -21.47 -15.57 13.44
N ALA A 433 -22.49 -15.78 12.61
CA ALA A 433 -23.47 -16.87 12.79
C ALA A 433 -22.96 -18.25 12.36
N ARG A 434 -21.91 -18.32 11.57
CA ARG A 434 -21.19 -19.56 11.17
C ARG A 434 -20.20 -20.01 12.23
#